data_0a9d80b6e43b66d55650211d4f9081bd
#
_entry.id   0a9d80b6e43b66d55650211d4f9081bd
#
_cell.length_a   1.000
_cell.length_b   1.000
_cell.length_c   1.000
_cell.angle_alpha   90.00
_cell.angle_beta   90.00
_cell.angle_gamma   90.00
#
_symmetry.space_group_name_H-M   'P 1'
#
loop_
_entity.id
_entity.type
_entity.pdbx_description
1 polymer ?
#
loop_
_entity_poly.entity_id
_entity_poly.type
_entity_poly.pdbx_seq_one_letter_code
_entity_poly.pdbx_strand_id
1 'polypeptide(L)'
;MANKEIGRIGQRRYGGTIYEEFLHELRGTRGIEVYREMSENDDVVGAILFAIEMLVRQCDWNVEPGGDTAKDKEAAEFVESCMHDMQDTWTDTISEILSFLTYGWSFHEIVYKRRMGNTKNPTTKSKYTDGLIGWKKLPIRAQETLYRWEYDNEDNLLGMTQMPPPDFGTYTIPMSKALLFRTKSRNCLLYTSPSPRD
;
A
#
# COMPACT_ATOMS: atom_id res chain seq x y z
N MET A 1 -24.94 -24.39 -0.58
CA MET A 1 -23.76 -24.74 -1.38
C MET A 1 -23.17 -23.42 -1.86
N ALA A 2 -21.93 -23.10 -1.50
CA ALA A 2 -21.27 -21.93 -2.05
C ALA A 2 -21.05 -22.18 -3.55
N ASN A 3 -21.52 -21.24 -4.39
CA ASN A 3 -21.25 -21.29 -5.82
C ASN A 3 -19.76 -21.11 -6.03
N LYS A 4 -19.05 -22.19 -6.29
CA LYS A 4 -17.61 -22.16 -6.58
C LYS A 4 -17.41 -21.54 -7.95
N GLU A 5 -16.54 -20.53 -8.04
CA GLU A 5 -16.13 -19.96 -9.31
C GLU A 5 -15.47 -21.05 -10.18
N ILE A 6 -15.92 -21.20 -11.45
CA ILE A 6 -15.43 -22.23 -12.36
C ILE A 6 -14.33 -21.66 -13.26
N GLY A 7 -14.41 -20.36 -13.59
CA GLY A 7 -13.43 -19.66 -14.41
C GLY A 7 -12.20 -19.24 -13.65
N ARG A 8 -11.19 -18.73 -14.35
CA ARG A 8 -10.01 -18.07 -13.81
C ARG A 8 -9.77 -16.74 -14.50
N ILE A 9 -9.12 -15.83 -13.80
CA ILE A 9 -8.80 -14.47 -14.27
C ILE A 9 -7.95 -14.47 -15.55
N GLY A 10 -7.20 -15.55 -15.83
CA GLY A 10 -6.36 -15.68 -17.03
C GLY A 10 -5.07 -14.85 -17.00
N GLN A 11 -4.67 -14.36 -15.85
CA GLN A 11 -3.44 -13.61 -15.67
C GLN A 11 -2.21 -14.50 -15.88
N ARG A 12 -1.25 -14.03 -16.67
CA ARG A 12 0.04 -14.72 -16.89
C ARG A 12 0.91 -14.59 -15.64
N ARG A 13 0.73 -15.52 -14.73
CA ARG A 13 1.41 -15.58 -13.46
C ARG A 13 2.17 -16.88 -13.31
N TYR A 14 3.43 -16.79 -12.89
CA TYR A 14 4.24 -17.96 -12.57
C TYR A 14 5.01 -17.72 -11.27
N GLY A 15 4.86 -18.63 -10.31
CA GLY A 15 5.56 -18.53 -9.01
C GLY A 15 5.28 -17.24 -8.21
N GLY A 16 4.10 -16.59 -8.41
CA GLY A 16 3.76 -15.32 -7.76
C GLY A 16 4.33 -14.08 -8.47
N THR A 17 5.05 -14.27 -9.57
CA THR A 17 5.51 -13.17 -10.46
C THR A 17 4.54 -13.03 -11.62
N ILE A 18 4.21 -11.79 -11.97
CA ILE A 18 3.27 -11.46 -13.05
C ILE A 18 4.07 -11.11 -14.31
N TYR A 19 3.69 -11.70 -15.45
CA TYR A 19 4.40 -11.58 -16.74
C TYR A 19 3.52 -10.94 -17.83
N GLU A 20 2.76 -9.90 -17.47
CA GLU A 20 1.87 -9.22 -18.42
C GLU A 20 2.57 -8.11 -19.21
N GLU A 21 3.70 -7.59 -18.71
CA GLU A 21 4.45 -6.54 -19.39
C GLU A 21 5.09 -7.05 -20.70
N PHE A 22 4.81 -6.32 -21.79
CA PHE A 22 5.30 -6.66 -23.12
C PHE A 22 6.81 -6.40 -23.25
N LEU A 23 7.29 -5.27 -22.72
CA LEU A 23 8.68 -4.89 -22.79
C LEU A 23 9.49 -5.61 -21.69
N HIS A 24 10.47 -6.40 -22.09
CA HIS A 24 11.32 -7.14 -21.16
C HIS A 24 12.08 -6.25 -20.17
N GLU A 25 12.41 -5.03 -20.61
CA GLU A 25 13.15 -4.03 -19.83
C GLU A 25 12.33 -3.45 -18.68
N LEU A 26 10.99 -3.52 -18.78
CA LEU A 26 10.08 -3.01 -17.76
C LEU A 26 9.52 -4.13 -16.85
N ARG A 27 10.10 -5.33 -16.88
CA ARG A 27 9.67 -6.45 -16.05
C ARG A 27 10.41 -6.50 -14.73
N GLY A 28 9.66 -6.81 -13.65
CA GLY A 28 10.22 -7.07 -12.32
C GLY A 28 11.02 -5.88 -11.78
N THR A 29 12.11 -6.17 -11.05
CA THR A 29 12.97 -5.17 -10.40
C THR A 29 13.58 -4.19 -11.39
N ARG A 30 13.93 -4.64 -12.61
CA ARG A 30 14.49 -3.78 -13.64
C ARG A 30 13.50 -2.69 -14.08
N GLY A 31 12.23 -3.02 -14.20
CA GLY A 31 11.19 -2.03 -14.48
C GLY A 31 11.08 -0.97 -13.39
N ILE A 32 11.19 -1.38 -12.14
CA ILE A 32 11.19 -0.46 -10.99
C ILE A 32 12.36 0.53 -11.07
N GLU A 33 13.56 0.04 -11.43
CA GLU A 33 14.75 0.89 -11.62
C GLU A 33 14.55 1.92 -12.75
N VAL A 34 13.99 1.50 -13.89
CA VAL A 34 13.68 2.39 -15.03
C VAL A 34 12.66 3.46 -14.63
N TYR A 35 11.58 3.09 -13.95
CA TYR A 35 10.58 4.06 -13.51
C TYR A 35 11.12 5.02 -12.46
N ARG A 36 12.00 4.57 -11.58
CA ARG A 36 12.70 5.44 -10.65
C ARG A 36 13.57 6.44 -11.42
N GLU A 37 14.39 5.96 -12.34
CA GLU A 37 15.26 6.81 -13.15
C GLU A 37 14.46 7.87 -13.90
N MET A 38 13.33 7.52 -14.51
CA MET A 38 12.43 8.48 -15.14
C MET A 38 11.88 9.52 -14.17
N SER A 39 11.42 9.09 -13.00
CA SER A 39 10.80 10.00 -12.03
C SER A 39 11.79 10.97 -11.39
N GLU A 40 13.06 10.55 -11.24
CA GLU A 40 14.11 11.33 -10.58
C GLU A 40 14.94 12.18 -11.56
N ASN A 41 15.09 11.74 -12.82
CA ASN A 41 16.00 12.39 -13.77
C ASN A 41 15.29 13.09 -14.95
N ASP A 42 13.99 12.87 -15.16
CA ASP A 42 13.22 13.61 -16.16
C ASP A 42 12.49 14.79 -15.50
N ASP A 43 12.88 16.01 -15.84
CA ASP A 43 12.34 17.24 -15.25
C ASP A 43 10.82 17.38 -15.45
N VAL A 44 10.29 16.92 -16.60
CA VAL A 44 8.86 17.02 -16.91
C VAL A 44 8.07 15.98 -16.10
N VAL A 45 8.52 14.75 -16.07
CA VAL A 45 7.89 13.67 -15.29
C VAL A 45 7.94 14.03 -13.80
N GLY A 46 9.10 14.42 -13.30
CA GLY A 46 9.27 14.84 -11.90
C GLY A 46 8.37 16.01 -11.52
N ALA A 47 8.29 17.04 -12.38
CA ALA A 47 7.42 18.20 -12.13
C ALA A 47 5.93 17.81 -12.09
N ILE A 48 5.47 16.94 -12.98
CA ILE A 48 4.07 16.47 -12.99
C ILE A 48 3.75 15.66 -11.73
N LEU A 49 4.60 14.71 -11.36
CA LEU A 49 4.42 13.90 -10.16
C LEU A 49 4.39 14.77 -8.91
N PHE A 50 5.32 15.74 -8.82
CA PHE A 50 5.35 16.70 -7.72
C PHE A 50 4.08 17.56 -7.66
N ALA A 51 3.60 18.05 -8.80
CA ALA A 51 2.38 18.85 -8.85
C ALA A 51 1.16 18.06 -8.36
N ILE A 52 1.02 16.78 -8.78
CA ILE A 52 -0.06 15.91 -8.33
C ILE A 52 0.06 15.64 -6.82
N GLU A 53 1.27 15.35 -6.35
CA GLU A 53 1.52 15.14 -4.92
C GLU A 53 1.10 16.36 -4.10
N MET A 54 1.51 17.56 -4.51
CA MET A 54 1.16 18.80 -3.79
C MET A 54 -0.35 19.05 -3.77
N LEU A 55 -1.06 18.79 -4.86
CA LEU A 55 -2.52 18.91 -4.91
C LEU A 55 -3.22 17.94 -3.94
N VAL A 56 -2.78 16.67 -3.91
CA VAL A 56 -3.40 15.66 -3.05
C VAL A 56 -3.06 15.90 -1.58
N ARG A 57 -1.85 16.37 -1.26
CA ARG A 57 -1.44 16.71 0.11
C ARG A 57 -2.21 17.89 0.70
N GLN A 58 -2.73 18.78 -0.14
CA GLN A 58 -3.55 19.93 0.29
C GLN A 58 -5.01 19.57 0.55
N CYS A 59 -5.44 18.37 0.16
CA CYS A 59 -6.82 17.93 0.44
C CYS A 59 -7.03 17.66 1.93
N ASP A 60 -8.18 18.08 2.43
CA ASP A 60 -8.63 17.71 3.76
C ASP A 60 -9.17 16.28 3.73
N TRP A 61 -8.61 15.44 4.58
CA TRP A 61 -8.99 14.04 4.71
C TRP A 61 -9.88 13.85 5.92
N ASN A 62 -11.15 13.54 5.70
CA ASN A 62 -12.13 13.32 6.75
C ASN A 62 -12.62 11.87 6.72
N VAL A 63 -12.94 11.34 7.89
CA VAL A 63 -13.53 9.99 8.01
C VAL A 63 -15.05 10.14 8.15
N GLU A 64 -15.80 9.62 7.17
CA GLU A 64 -17.24 9.61 7.21
C GLU A 64 -17.76 8.29 7.80
N PRO A 65 -18.79 8.32 8.66
CA PRO A 65 -19.43 7.11 9.15
C PRO A 65 -20.07 6.30 8.02
N GLY A 66 -19.93 4.97 8.06
CA GLY A 66 -20.54 4.08 7.07
C GLY A 66 -22.08 3.98 7.16
N GLY A 67 -22.70 4.54 8.19
CA GLY A 67 -24.14 4.59 8.43
C GLY A 67 -24.52 5.54 9.55
N ASP A 68 -25.81 5.58 9.89
CA ASP A 68 -26.36 6.53 10.87
C ASP A 68 -26.35 6.00 12.31
N THR A 69 -25.94 4.76 12.54
CA THR A 69 -25.97 4.19 13.89
C THR A 69 -24.89 4.79 14.79
N ALA A 70 -25.11 4.77 16.10
CA ALA A 70 -24.13 5.25 17.07
C ALA A 70 -22.80 4.50 16.96
N LYS A 71 -22.83 3.20 16.61
CA LYS A 71 -21.62 2.40 16.39
C LYS A 71 -20.83 2.83 15.15
N ASP A 72 -21.51 3.22 14.09
CA ASP A 72 -20.86 3.69 12.86
C ASP A 72 -20.11 5.01 13.13
N LYS A 73 -20.73 5.91 13.90
CA LYS A 73 -20.12 7.19 14.31
C LYS A 73 -18.91 6.96 15.22
N GLU A 74 -19.05 6.08 16.23
CA GLU A 74 -17.95 5.71 17.13
C GLU A 74 -16.77 5.08 16.33
N ALA A 75 -17.07 4.24 15.34
CA ALA A 75 -16.05 3.64 14.49
C ALA A 75 -15.31 4.68 13.63
N ALA A 76 -16.03 5.66 13.06
CA ALA A 76 -15.45 6.75 12.28
C ALA A 76 -14.55 7.64 13.16
N GLU A 77 -15.02 8.07 14.32
CA GLU A 77 -14.22 8.84 15.29
C GLU A 77 -12.97 8.07 15.73
N PHE A 78 -13.08 6.75 15.94
CA PHE A 78 -11.94 5.93 16.28
C PHE A 78 -10.90 5.89 15.15
N VAL A 79 -11.32 5.68 13.90
CA VAL A 79 -10.42 5.66 12.73
C VAL A 79 -9.74 7.02 12.56
N GLU A 80 -10.48 8.11 12.66
CA GLU A 80 -9.94 9.47 12.60
C GLU A 80 -8.88 9.71 13.69
N SER A 81 -9.19 9.28 14.94
CA SER A 81 -8.24 9.33 16.03
C SER A 81 -6.96 8.52 15.76
N CYS A 82 -7.06 7.38 15.06
CA CYS A 82 -5.90 6.58 14.66
C CYS A 82 -5.03 7.31 13.64
N MET A 83 -5.62 8.02 12.66
CA MET A 83 -4.88 8.81 11.67
C MET A 83 -4.01 9.89 12.33
N HIS A 84 -4.54 10.53 13.40
CA HIS A 84 -3.83 11.59 14.13
C HIS A 84 -2.89 11.11 15.23
N ASP A 85 -2.89 9.81 15.55
CA ASP A 85 -2.06 9.21 16.61
C ASP A 85 -0.89 8.39 16.08
N MET A 86 -0.68 8.34 14.77
CA MET A 86 0.47 7.66 14.16
C MET A 86 1.80 8.35 14.49
N GLN A 87 2.91 7.64 14.28
CA GLN A 87 4.27 8.20 14.40
C GLN A 87 4.55 9.23 13.30
N ASP A 88 4.13 8.89 12.08
CA ASP A 88 4.28 9.73 10.89
C ASP A 88 3.00 10.53 10.69
N THR A 89 3.07 11.68 10.06
CA THR A 89 1.88 12.48 9.78
C THR A 89 1.05 11.80 8.68
N TRP A 90 -0.26 12.06 8.69
CA TRP A 90 -1.12 11.56 7.61
C TRP A 90 -0.68 12.09 6.24
N THR A 91 -0.24 13.34 6.19
CA THR A 91 0.28 13.99 4.98
C THR A 91 1.53 13.27 4.44
N ASP A 92 2.46 12.86 5.32
CA ASP A 92 3.65 12.10 4.90
C ASP A 92 3.26 10.70 4.41
N THR A 93 2.30 10.07 5.10
CA THR A 93 1.75 8.78 4.67
C THR A 93 1.11 8.88 3.27
N ILE A 94 0.39 9.97 2.97
CA ILE A 94 -0.16 10.22 1.64
C ILE A 94 0.95 10.34 0.59
N SER A 95 2.06 11.02 0.90
CA SER A 95 3.20 11.10 -0.03
C SER A 95 3.78 9.72 -0.35
N GLU A 96 3.94 8.86 0.66
CA GLU A 96 4.39 7.48 0.42
C GLU A 96 3.37 6.66 -0.39
N ILE A 97 2.06 6.83 -0.12
CA ILE A 97 0.99 6.18 -0.88
C ILE A 97 1.08 6.57 -2.35
N LEU A 98 1.28 7.85 -2.66
CA LEU A 98 1.32 8.36 -4.03
C LEU A 98 2.48 7.80 -4.87
N SER A 99 3.43 7.09 -4.28
CA SER A 99 4.43 6.32 -5.05
C SER A 99 3.80 5.30 -6.00
N PHE A 100 2.52 4.95 -5.81
CA PHE A 100 1.79 4.12 -6.77
C PHE A 100 1.65 4.77 -8.15
N LEU A 101 1.75 6.09 -8.25
CA LEU A 101 1.73 6.80 -9.54
C LEU A 101 2.98 6.47 -10.38
N THR A 102 4.12 6.31 -9.72
CA THR A 102 5.38 5.94 -10.38
C THR A 102 5.45 4.45 -10.68
N TYR A 103 5.10 3.61 -9.70
CA TYR A 103 5.34 2.16 -9.76
C TYR A 103 4.10 1.32 -10.06
N GLY A 104 2.93 1.95 -10.23
CA GLY A 104 1.64 1.28 -10.44
C GLY A 104 0.98 0.77 -9.18
N TRP A 105 1.72 0.60 -8.10
CA TRP A 105 1.23 0.15 -6.79
C TRP A 105 2.10 0.66 -5.64
N SER A 106 1.50 0.78 -4.46
CA SER A 106 2.21 0.94 -3.19
C SER A 106 1.60 0.02 -2.14
N PHE A 107 2.44 -0.60 -1.32
CA PHE A 107 2.04 -1.58 -0.31
C PHE A 107 2.51 -1.13 1.07
N HIS A 108 1.57 -0.95 1.99
CA HIS A 108 1.83 -0.45 3.33
C HIS A 108 1.45 -1.51 4.35
N GLU A 109 2.36 -1.83 5.26
CA GLU A 109 2.05 -2.71 6.37
C GLU A 109 1.38 -1.93 7.50
N ILE A 110 0.30 -2.46 8.07
CA ILE A 110 -0.36 -1.87 9.23
C ILE A 110 0.36 -2.34 10.49
N VAL A 111 1.12 -1.44 11.11
CA VAL A 111 1.76 -1.71 12.39
C VAL A 111 0.90 -1.15 13.51
N TYR A 112 0.43 -2.03 14.39
CA TYR A 112 -0.45 -1.67 15.49
C TYR A 112 0.32 -1.26 16.75
N LYS A 113 -0.33 -0.47 17.61
CA LYS A 113 0.08 -0.17 18.99
C LYS A 113 -1.12 -0.21 19.92
N ARG A 114 -0.87 -0.53 21.19
CA ARG A 114 -1.87 -0.34 22.24
C ARG A 114 -1.77 1.09 22.77
N ARG A 115 -2.90 1.80 22.85
CA ARG A 115 -2.97 3.21 23.22
C ARG A 115 -2.92 3.36 24.75
N MET A 116 -1.74 3.61 25.29
CA MET A 116 -1.47 3.65 26.74
C MET A 116 -1.06 5.05 27.25
N GLY A 117 -1.37 6.09 26.49
CA GLY A 117 -0.99 7.45 26.82
C GLY A 117 0.51 7.73 26.63
N ASN A 118 0.99 8.76 27.31
CA ASN A 118 2.38 9.22 27.18
C ASN A 118 3.33 8.34 28.02
N THR A 119 3.51 7.08 27.62
CA THR A 119 4.44 6.14 28.26
C THR A 119 5.87 6.34 27.75
N LYS A 120 6.86 5.89 28.56
CA LYS A 120 8.27 5.85 28.12
C LYS A 120 8.53 4.83 27.02
N ASN A 121 7.64 3.84 26.86
CA ASN A 121 7.76 2.82 25.85
C ASN A 121 7.25 3.33 24.49
N PRO A 122 8.11 3.50 23.46
CA PRO A 122 7.73 4.03 22.17
C PRO A 122 6.74 3.12 21.40
N THR A 123 6.61 1.85 21.80
CA THR A 123 5.68 0.91 21.17
C THR A 123 4.24 1.08 21.62
N THR A 124 4.01 1.73 22.79
CA THR A 124 2.67 1.95 23.36
C THR A 124 2.35 3.42 23.55
N LYS A 125 3.30 4.32 23.23
CA LYS A 125 3.10 5.77 23.33
C LYS A 125 1.96 6.22 22.41
N SER A 126 1.00 6.97 22.98
CA SER A 126 -0.20 7.45 22.31
C SER A 126 -0.66 8.78 22.90
N LYS A 127 -1.43 9.53 22.15
CA LYS A 127 -2.16 10.71 22.64
C LYS A 127 -3.36 10.31 23.51
N TYR A 128 -3.83 9.05 23.39
CA TYR A 128 -5.02 8.49 24.02
C TYR A 128 -4.66 7.45 25.07
N THR A 129 -5.54 7.27 26.07
CA THR A 129 -5.36 6.35 27.21
C THR A 129 -6.46 5.30 27.29
N ASP A 130 -7.18 5.07 26.19
CA ASP A 130 -8.35 4.18 26.12
C ASP A 130 -7.98 2.68 26.13
N GLY A 131 -6.70 2.32 25.98
CA GLY A 131 -6.22 0.95 25.93
C GLY A 131 -6.59 0.19 24.65
N LEU A 132 -7.21 0.85 23.69
CA LEU A 132 -7.58 0.26 22.39
C LEU A 132 -6.35 0.03 21.52
N ILE A 133 -6.52 -0.78 20.47
CA ILE A 133 -5.48 -1.06 19.49
C ILE A 133 -5.65 -0.11 18.31
N GLY A 134 -4.77 0.86 18.21
CA GLY A 134 -4.72 1.82 17.10
C GLY A 134 -3.52 1.59 16.18
N TRP A 135 -3.37 2.46 15.18
CA TRP A 135 -2.24 2.43 14.27
C TRP A 135 -1.01 3.09 14.89
N LYS A 136 0.13 2.39 14.83
CA LYS A 136 1.43 2.97 15.18
C LYS A 136 2.03 3.71 14.00
N LYS A 137 2.05 3.06 12.83
CA LYS A 137 2.54 3.57 11.57
C LYS A 137 2.04 2.71 10.41
N LEU A 138 2.08 3.25 9.21
CA LEU A 138 1.74 2.58 7.96
C LEU A 138 2.95 2.60 6.99
N PRO A 139 4.09 1.99 7.35
CA PRO A 139 5.31 2.11 6.56
C PRO A 139 5.14 1.45 5.20
N ILE A 140 5.60 2.14 4.17
CA ILE A 140 5.68 1.57 2.83
C ILE A 140 6.68 0.41 2.80
N ARG A 141 6.38 -0.59 2.01
CA ARG A 141 7.30 -1.67 1.65
C ARG A 141 7.85 -1.37 0.27
N ALA A 142 9.14 -1.08 0.22
CA ALA A 142 9.81 -0.64 -1.01
C ALA A 142 9.56 -1.64 -2.14
N GLN A 143 9.18 -1.13 -3.31
CA GLN A 143 8.79 -1.93 -4.46
C GLN A 143 9.93 -2.85 -4.94
N GLU A 144 11.17 -2.43 -4.77
CA GLU A 144 12.37 -3.21 -5.12
C GLU A 144 12.53 -4.47 -4.29
N THR A 145 11.94 -4.49 -3.09
CA THR A 145 12.01 -5.64 -2.19
C THR A 145 10.98 -6.70 -2.50
N LEU A 146 10.09 -6.46 -3.45
CA LEU A 146 9.09 -7.43 -3.87
C LEU A 146 9.76 -8.69 -4.42
N TYR A 147 9.57 -9.80 -3.73
CA TYR A 147 9.99 -11.12 -4.19
C TYR A 147 8.88 -11.79 -4.99
N ARG A 148 7.64 -11.84 -4.43
CA ARG A 148 6.46 -12.38 -5.10
C ARG A 148 5.15 -11.95 -4.44
N TRP A 149 4.07 -12.02 -5.19
CA TRP A 149 2.71 -11.94 -4.69
C TRP A 149 2.21 -13.32 -4.27
N GLU A 150 1.54 -13.40 -3.13
CA GLU A 150 0.92 -14.63 -2.67
C GLU A 150 -0.56 -14.67 -3.07
N TYR A 151 -0.98 -15.77 -3.67
CA TYR A 151 -2.35 -15.97 -4.13
C TYR A 151 -2.90 -17.30 -3.62
N ASP A 152 -4.22 -17.38 -3.45
CA ASP A 152 -4.90 -18.63 -3.21
C ASP A 152 -5.18 -19.41 -4.51
N ASN A 153 -5.87 -20.56 -4.36
CA ASN A 153 -6.25 -21.40 -5.49
C ASN A 153 -7.38 -20.79 -6.36
N GLU A 154 -8.04 -19.74 -5.87
CA GLU A 154 -9.13 -19.01 -6.52
C GLU A 154 -8.64 -17.67 -7.10
N ASP A 155 -7.33 -17.49 -7.19
CA ASP A 155 -6.65 -16.30 -7.72
C ASP A 155 -6.86 -15.01 -6.88
N ASN A 156 -7.30 -15.12 -5.60
CA ASN A 156 -7.36 -13.98 -4.70
C ASN A 156 -5.98 -13.67 -4.15
N LEU A 157 -5.66 -12.39 -4.07
CA LEU A 157 -4.40 -11.92 -3.51
C LEU A 157 -4.39 -12.07 -1.98
N LEU A 158 -3.51 -12.92 -1.46
CA LEU A 158 -3.36 -13.19 -0.02
C LEU A 158 -2.36 -12.27 0.67
N GLY A 159 -1.37 -11.77 -0.05
CA GLY A 159 -0.31 -10.94 0.52
C GLY A 159 0.86 -10.70 -0.41
N MET A 160 1.90 -10.13 0.16
CA MET A 160 3.17 -9.83 -0.49
C MET A 160 4.30 -10.48 0.28
N THR A 161 5.18 -11.21 -0.40
CA THR A 161 6.46 -11.65 0.14
C THR A 161 7.56 -10.73 -0.36
N GLN A 162 8.29 -10.13 0.58
CA GLN A 162 9.44 -9.27 0.30
C GLN A 162 10.75 -9.95 0.69
N MET A 163 11.84 -9.48 0.10
CA MET A 163 13.22 -9.90 0.39
C MET A 163 14.12 -8.67 0.51
N PRO A 164 14.05 -7.95 1.66
CA PRO A 164 14.74 -6.69 1.85
C PRO A 164 16.21 -6.89 2.25
N PRO A 165 17.12 -5.98 1.83
CA PRO A 165 18.46 -5.92 2.40
C PRO A 165 18.40 -5.53 3.90
N PRO A 166 19.40 -5.81 4.71
CA PRO A 166 20.71 -6.40 4.35
C PRO A 166 20.73 -7.93 4.43
N ASP A 167 19.76 -8.56 5.05
CA ASP A 167 19.76 -10.01 5.33
C ASP A 167 19.15 -10.84 4.20
N PHE A 168 18.38 -10.18 3.29
CA PHE A 168 17.65 -10.84 2.19
C PHE A 168 16.76 -12.00 2.66
N GLY A 169 16.32 -11.96 3.91
CA GLY A 169 15.31 -12.87 4.44
C GLY A 169 13.96 -12.69 3.75
N THR A 170 13.18 -13.77 3.66
CA THR A 170 11.83 -13.72 3.09
C THR A 170 10.79 -13.41 4.17
N TYR A 171 10.05 -12.33 3.99
CA TYR A 171 9.01 -11.89 4.91
C TYR A 171 7.67 -11.78 4.18
N THR A 172 6.70 -12.59 4.59
CA THR A 172 5.36 -12.57 4.00
C THR A 172 4.41 -11.73 4.84
N ILE A 173 3.84 -10.70 4.23
CA ILE A 173 2.89 -9.78 4.85
C ILE A 173 1.51 -10.09 4.27
N PRO A 174 0.56 -10.56 5.10
CA PRO A 174 -0.78 -10.89 4.63
C PRO A 174 -1.61 -9.62 4.36
N MET A 175 -2.54 -9.69 3.41
CA MET A 175 -3.46 -8.58 3.07
C MET A 175 -4.29 -8.11 4.27
N SER A 176 -4.56 -8.97 5.26
CA SER A 176 -5.25 -8.59 6.51
C SER A 176 -4.47 -7.61 7.38
N LYS A 177 -3.17 -7.43 7.12
CA LYS A 177 -2.28 -6.48 7.80
C LYS A 177 -1.67 -5.46 6.84
N ALA A 178 -2.30 -5.23 5.71
CA ALA A 178 -1.74 -4.36 4.69
C ALA A 178 -2.79 -3.49 4.02
N LEU A 179 -2.34 -2.38 3.47
CA LEU A 179 -3.08 -1.52 2.55
C LEU A 179 -2.34 -1.57 1.22
N LEU A 180 -3.05 -1.93 0.16
CA LEU A 180 -2.53 -1.94 -1.20
C LEU A 180 -3.25 -0.88 -2.03
N PHE A 181 -2.49 0.09 -2.51
CA PHE A 181 -2.97 1.13 -3.42
C PHE A 181 -2.50 0.82 -4.84
N ARG A 182 -3.36 1.07 -5.82
CA ARG A 182 -3.13 0.77 -7.24
C ARG A 182 -3.76 1.84 -8.12
N THR A 183 -3.16 2.12 -9.26
CA THR A 183 -3.70 3.08 -10.24
C THR A 183 -5.02 2.61 -10.84
N LYS A 184 -5.15 1.31 -11.12
CA LYS A 184 -6.38 0.69 -11.64
C LYS A 184 -6.61 -0.66 -10.97
N SER A 185 -7.85 -0.96 -10.60
CA SER A 185 -8.25 -2.25 -10.02
C SER A 185 -8.51 -3.28 -11.12
N ARG A 186 -7.56 -3.47 -12.06
CA ARG A 186 -7.58 -4.56 -13.04
C ARG A 186 -6.62 -5.66 -12.60
N ASN A 187 -6.91 -6.87 -13.03
CA ASN A 187 -6.19 -8.08 -12.61
C ASN A 187 -4.71 -8.11 -12.99
N CYS A 188 -4.28 -7.26 -13.90
CA CYS A 188 -2.93 -7.27 -14.49
C CYS A 188 -1.96 -6.18 -13.97
N LEU A 189 -2.37 -5.30 -13.05
CA LEU A 189 -1.57 -4.10 -12.72
C LEU A 189 -0.73 -4.17 -11.44
N LEU A 190 -0.39 -5.36 -10.98
CA LEU A 190 0.56 -5.53 -9.87
C LEU A 190 2.02 -5.69 -10.35
N TYR A 191 2.33 -5.36 -11.58
CA TYR A 191 3.66 -5.56 -12.13
C TYR A 191 4.37 -4.27 -12.53
N THR A 192 3.64 -3.25 -12.97
CA THR A 192 4.24 -1.97 -13.39
C THR A 192 3.25 -0.80 -13.38
N SER A 193 3.77 0.39 -13.64
CA SER A 193 2.99 1.59 -13.97
C SER A 193 2.09 1.37 -15.19
N PRO A 194 0.96 2.07 -15.30
CA PRO A 194 0.10 1.98 -16.49
C PRO A 194 0.87 2.30 -17.76
N SER A 195 0.78 1.39 -18.73
CA SER A 195 1.32 1.63 -20.05
C SER A 195 0.65 2.84 -20.70
N PRO A 196 1.38 3.70 -21.42
CA PRO A 196 0.79 4.84 -22.15
C PRO A 196 -0.23 4.44 -23.23
N ARG A 197 -0.46 3.15 -23.43
CA ARG A 197 -1.39 2.61 -24.44
C ARG A 197 -2.78 2.27 -23.88
N ASP A 198 -3.01 2.43 -22.58
CA ASP A 198 -4.30 2.31 -21.92
C ASP A 198 -4.88 3.70 -21.62
#